data_ce2463e260434b2777eea6fbcc2de41a
#
_entry.id   ce2463e260434b2777eea6fbcc2de41a
#
_cell.length_a   1.000
_cell.length_b   1.000
_cell.length_c   1.000
_cell.angle_alpha   90.00
_cell.angle_beta   90.00
_cell.angle_gamma   90.00
#
_symmetry.space_group_name_H-M   'P 1'
#
loop_
_entity.id
_entity.type
_entity.pdbx_description
1 polymer ?
#
loop_
_entity_poly.entity_id
_entity_poly.type
_entity_poly.pdbx_seq_one_letter_code
_entity_poly.pdbx_strand_id
1 'polypeptide(L)'
;MKKEIKSDDIIFNFFKQICDEKDDVKCVALGKSWINAMKTNLVNMEKNLDEADKAKHQENIDSNMNHLNNIKDKSAEEWREYATQCMIEILDNKSKS
;
A
#
# COMPACT_ATOMS: atom_id res chain seq x y z
N MET A 1 -23.33 -13.37 12.88
CA MET A 1 -22.24 -12.40 13.04
C MET A 1 -21.77 -11.85 11.71
N LYS A 2 -21.62 -10.58 11.64
CA LYS A 2 -21.18 -9.95 10.43
C LYS A 2 -19.66 -10.04 10.29
N LYS A 3 -19.20 -10.54 9.18
CA LYS A 3 -17.79 -10.63 8.89
C LYS A 3 -17.36 -9.37 8.15
N GLU A 4 -16.45 -8.66 8.72
CA GLU A 4 -15.89 -7.47 8.08
C GLU A 4 -14.62 -7.80 7.34
N ILE A 5 -14.49 -7.25 6.13
CA ILE A 5 -13.25 -7.35 5.36
C ILE A 5 -12.36 -6.22 5.84
N LYS A 6 -11.26 -6.58 6.46
CA LYS A 6 -10.30 -5.60 6.95
C LYS A 6 -9.42 -5.10 5.81
N SER A 7 -9.06 -3.84 5.86
CA SER A 7 -8.14 -3.26 4.87
C SER A 7 -6.84 -4.05 4.79
N ASP A 8 -6.34 -4.53 5.92
CA ASP A 8 -5.12 -5.31 5.97
C ASP A 8 -5.22 -6.60 5.15
N ASP A 9 -6.39 -7.25 5.16
CA ASP A 9 -6.59 -8.48 4.39
C ASP A 9 -6.56 -8.21 2.88
N ILE A 10 -7.12 -7.10 2.46
CA ILE A 10 -7.12 -6.70 1.05
C ILE A 10 -5.68 -6.40 0.62
N ILE A 11 -4.95 -5.65 1.42
CA ILE A 11 -3.57 -5.28 1.15
C ILE A 11 -2.69 -6.53 1.12
N PHE A 12 -2.86 -7.42 2.10
CA PHE A 12 -2.11 -8.66 2.17
C PHE A 12 -2.30 -9.50 0.91
N ASN A 13 -3.54 -9.66 0.47
CA ASN A 13 -3.84 -10.43 -0.73
C ASN A 13 -3.23 -9.80 -1.98
N PHE A 14 -3.21 -8.49 -2.04
CA PHE A 14 -2.61 -7.77 -3.16
C PHE A 14 -1.11 -8.04 -3.23
N PHE A 15 -0.42 -7.92 -2.10
CA PHE A 15 1.01 -8.19 -2.03
C PHE A 15 1.32 -9.66 -2.33
N LYS A 16 0.45 -10.55 -1.90
CA LYS A 16 0.58 -11.97 -2.22
C LYS A 16 0.54 -12.19 -3.73
N GLN A 17 -0.35 -11.50 -4.43
CA GLN A 17 -0.41 -11.56 -5.89
C GLN A 17 0.89 -11.09 -6.52
N ILE A 18 1.48 -10.03 -6.00
CA ILE A 18 2.77 -9.54 -6.49
C ILE A 18 3.85 -10.60 -6.33
N CYS A 19 3.91 -11.23 -5.16
CA CYS A 19 4.89 -12.27 -4.88
C CYS A 19 4.70 -13.51 -5.74
N ASP A 20 3.45 -13.88 -6.01
CA ASP A 20 3.12 -15.10 -6.74
C ASP A 20 3.21 -14.91 -8.26
N GLU A 21 3.23 -13.68 -8.73
CA GLU A 21 3.29 -13.41 -10.17
C GLU A 21 4.69 -13.72 -10.71
N LYS A 22 4.76 -14.66 -11.61
CA LYS A 22 6.04 -15.12 -12.20
C LYS A 22 6.49 -14.27 -13.37
N ASP A 23 5.55 -13.59 -14.02
CA ASP A 23 5.87 -12.70 -15.13
C ASP A 23 6.33 -11.37 -14.57
N ASP A 24 7.56 -10.97 -14.89
CA ASP A 24 8.14 -9.74 -14.35
C ASP A 24 7.37 -8.50 -14.77
N VAL A 25 6.90 -8.44 -16.00
CA VAL A 25 6.12 -7.29 -16.49
C VAL A 25 4.83 -7.16 -15.71
N LYS A 26 4.13 -8.27 -15.49
CA LYS A 26 2.89 -8.28 -14.75
C LYS A 26 3.11 -7.94 -13.27
N CYS A 27 4.21 -8.42 -12.70
CA CYS A 27 4.58 -8.11 -11.32
C CYS A 27 4.76 -6.60 -11.14
N VAL A 28 5.51 -5.97 -12.02
CA VAL A 28 5.74 -4.52 -11.99
C VAL A 28 4.42 -3.77 -12.20
N ALA A 29 3.57 -4.26 -13.11
CA ALA A 29 2.25 -3.65 -13.35
C ALA A 29 1.38 -3.70 -12.08
N LEU A 30 1.41 -4.80 -11.36
CA LEU A 30 0.69 -4.91 -10.08
C LEU A 30 1.21 -3.89 -9.06
N GLY A 31 2.54 -3.75 -8.98
CA GLY A 31 3.14 -2.75 -8.11
C GLY A 31 2.70 -1.34 -8.44
N LYS A 32 2.70 -1.00 -9.70
CA LYS A 32 2.25 0.33 -10.16
C LYS A 32 0.77 0.56 -9.88
N SER A 33 -0.05 -0.48 -10.04
CA SER A 33 -1.47 -0.40 -9.71
C SER A 33 -1.68 -0.10 -8.23
N TRP A 34 -0.88 -0.75 -7.37
CA TRP A 34 -0.94 -0.49 -5.94
C TRP A 34 -0.59 0.96 -5.62
N ILE A 35 0.45 1.50 -6.26
CA ILE A 35 0.85 2.90 -6.08
C ILE A 35 -0.29 3.82 -6.45
N ASN A 36 -0.92 3.60 -7.60
CA ASN A 36 -2.02 4.43 -8.07
C ASN A 36 -3.21 4.38 -7.10
N ALA A 37 -3.53 3.19 -6.60
CA ALA A 37 -4.62 3.02 -5.63
C ALA A 37 -4.32 3.77 -4.34
N MET A 38 -3.09 3.69 -3.85
CA MET A 38 -2.69 4.38 -2.62
C MET A 38 -2.69 5.90 -2.80
N LYS A 39 -2.22 6.39 -3.94
CA LYS A 39 -2.26 7.83 -4.24
C LYS A 39 -3.69 8.34 -4.27
N THR A 40 -4.59 7.59 -4.90
CA THR A 40 -6.01 7.95 -4.96
C THR A 40 -6.60 8.00 -3.56
N ASN A 41 -6.27 7.03 -2.71
CA ASN A 41 -6.75 7.01 -1.33
C ASN A 41 -6.26 8.22 -0.54
N LEU A 42 -4.99 8.62 -0.73
CA LEU A 42 -4.44 9.79 -0.05
C LEU A 42 -5.13 11.07 -0.50
N VAL A 43 -5.38 11.21 -1.79
CA VAL A 43 -6.09 12.38 -2.33
C VAL A 43 -7.50 12.45 -1.77
N ASN A 44 -8.21 11.32 -1.75
CA ASN A 44 -9.57 11.27 -1.20
C ASN A 44 -9.60 11.58 0.28
N MET A 45 -8.63 11.09 1.03
CA MET A 45 -8.52 11.38 2.45
C MET A 45 -8.33 12.88 2.69
N GLU A 46 -7.45 13.50 1.90
CA GLU A 46 -7.19 14.94 1.98
C GLU A 46 -8.46 15.75 1.70
N LYS A 47 -9.23 15.34 0.69
CA LYS A 47 -10.47 16.04 0.33
C LYS A 47 -11.53 15.98 1.43
N ASN A 48 -11.52 14.90 2.21
CA ASN A 48 -12.53 14.70 3.25
C ASN A 48 -12.14 15.30 4.59
N LEU A 49 -10.92 15.80 4.74
CA LEU A 49 -10.48 16.46 5.94
C LEU A 49 -10.86 17.94 5.91
N ASP A 50 -11.28 18.50 7.06
CA ASP A 50 -11.47 19.93 7.16
C ASP A 50 -10.10 20.60 7.31
N GLU A 51 -10.06 21.94 7.28
CA GLU A 51 -8.80 22.67 7.28
C GLU A 51 -7.90 22.39 8.48
N ALA A 52 -8.51 22.26 9.65
CA ALA A 52 -7.75 21.97 10.87
C ALA A 52 -7.10 20.58 10.79
N ASP A 53 -7.86 19.61 10.33
CA ASP A 53 -7.37 18.24 10.19
C ASP A 53 -6.35 18.10 9.05
N LYS A 54 -6.53 18.87 7.97
CA LYS A 54 -5.54 18.90 6.89
C LYS A 54 -4.17 19.33 7.40
N ALA A 55 -4.13 20.40 8.16
CA ALA A 55 -2.87 20.90 8.72
C ALA A 55 -2.20 19.83 9.57
N LYS A 56 -3.01 19.10 10.35
CA LYS A 56 -2.55 18.06 11.25
C LYS A 56 -1.94 16.86 10.52
N HIS A 57 -2.55 16.50 9.39
CA HIS A 57 -2.19 15.29 8.67
C HIS A 57 -1.35 15.54 7.42
N GLN A 58 -1.11 16.80 7.08
CA GLN A 58 -0.42 17.16 5.84
C GLN A 58 0.97 16.53 5.75
N GLU A 59 1.72 16.58 6.82
CA GLU A 59 3.07 15.99 6.86
C GLU A 59 3.01 14.49 6.61
N ASN A 60 2.05 13.83 7.20
CA ASN A 60 1.87 12.39 7.03
C ASN A 60 1.49 12.03 5.59
N ILE A 61 0.57 12.81 5.01
CA ILE A 61 0.16 12.63 3.61
C ILE A 61 1.36 12.84 2.68
N ASP A 62 2.10 13.91 2.89
CA ASP A 62 3.28 14.22 2.07
C ASP A 62 4.34 13.14 2.17
N SER A 63 4.58 12.62 3.38
CA SER A 63 5.52 11.54 3.61
C SER A 63 5.13 10.27 2.85
N ASN A 64 3.86 9.93 2.89
CA ASN A 64 3.34 8.75 2.18
C ASN A 64 3.43 8.93 0.66
N MET A 65 3.11 10.13 0.16
CA MET A 65 3.25 10.42 -1.27
C MET A 65 4.70 10.30 -1.73
N ASN A 66 5.63 10.82 -0.94
CA ASN A 66 7.06 10.72 -1.25
C ASN A 66 7.51 9.27 -1.29
N HIS A 67 7.05 8.47 -0.34
CA HIS A 67 7.38 7.05 -0.31
C HIS A 67 6.87 6.34 -1.59
N LEU A 68 5.63 6.61 -1.98
CA LEU A 68 5.07 6.02 -3.19
C LEU A 68 5.85 6.43 -4.44
N ASN A 69 6.27 7.69 -4.50
CA ASN A 69 7.08 8.16 -5.62
C ASN A 69 8.46 7.50 -5.65
N ASN A 70 9.02 7.18 -4.49
CA ASN A 70 10.33 6.54 -4.41
C ASN A 70 10.31 5.08 -4.85
N ILE A 71 9.18 4.39 -4.69
CA ILE A 71 9.09 2.98 -5.02
C ILE A 71 8.50 2.70 -6.40
N LYS A 72 8.12 3.74 -7.14
CA LYS A 72 7.46 3.57 -8.44
C LYS A 72 8.31 2.89 -9.50
N ASP A 73 9.63 2.97 -9.38
CA ASP A 73 10.56 2.45 -10.37
C ASP A 73 11.21 1.13 -9.96
N LYS A 74 10.65 0.45 -8.98
CA LYS A 74 11.17 -0.84 -8.54
C LYS A 74 11.09 -1.87 -9.65
N SER A 75 12.11 -2.74 -9.73
CA SER A 75 12.09 -3.91 -10.62
C SER A 75 11.12 -4.95 -10.05
N ALA A 76 10.83 -5.98 -10.85
CA ALA A 76 9.97 -7.09 -10.40
C ALA A 76 10.53 -7.75 -9.13
N GLU A 77 11.84 -8.00 -9.11
CA GLU A 77 12.49 -8.59 -7.95
C GLU A 77 12.34 -7.71 -6.72
N GLU A 78 12.56 -6.42 -6.87
CA GLU A 78 12.40 -5.46 -5.78
C GLU A 78 10.95 -5.38 -5.30
N TRP A 79 10.00 -5.45 -6.22
CA TRP A 79 8.59 -5.46 -5.85
C TRP A 79 8.23 -6.70 -5.04
N ARG A 80 8.77 -7.86 -5.41
CA ARG A 80 8.53 -9.09 -4.67
C ARG A 80 9.11 -9.02 -3.26
N GLU A 81 10.30 -8.46 -3.12
CA GLU A 81 10.92 -8.24 -1.81
C GLU A 81 10.09 -7.27 -0.96
N TYR A 82 9.68 -6.16 -1.55
CA TYR A 82 8.87 -5.17 -0.87
C TYR A 82 7.55 -5.78 -0.40
N ALA A 83 6.88 -6.52 -1.28
CA ALA A 83 5.62 -7.17 -0.96
C ALA A 83 5.80 -8.20 0.16
N THR A 84 6.88 -8.96 0.13
CA THR A 84 7.18 -9.95 1.17
C THR A 84 7.34 -9.26 2.52
N GLN A 85 8.08 -8.17 2.58
CA GLN A 85 8.27 -7.42 3.81
C GLN A 85 6.97 -6.86 4.35
N CYS A 86 6.13 -6.32 3.47
CA CYS A 86 4.83 -5.79 3.87
C CYS A 86 3.93 -6.89 4.43
N MET A 87 3.94 -8.08 3.83
CA MET A 87 3.17 -9.21 4.32
C MET A 87 3.65 -9.66 5.70
N ILE A 88 4.96 -9.70 5.90
CA ILE A 88 5.55 -10.07 7.19
C ILE A 88 5.11 -9.07 8.25
N GLU A 89 5.15 -7.79 7.95
CA GLU A 89 4.73 -6.74 8.90
C GLU A 89 3.25 -6.86 9.27
N ILE A 90 2.40 -7.14 8.28
CA ILE A 90 0.97 -7.32 8.52
C ILE A 90 0.73 -8.52 9.44
N LEU A 91 1.39 -9.64 9.18
CA LEU A 91 1.27 -10.82 10.02
C LEU A 91 1.79 -10.58 11.44
N ASP A 92 2.89 -9.87 11.56
CA ASP A 92 3.46 -9.53 12.84
C ASP A 92 2.51 -8.66 13.66
N ASN A 93 1.90 -7.67 13.03
CA ASN A 93 0.93 -6.80 13.70
C ASN A 93 -0.30 -7.57 14.15
N LYS A 94 -0.79 -8.50 13.33
CA LYS A 94 -1.92 -9.35 13.72
C LYS A 94 -1.59 -10.23 14.91
N SER A 95 -0.37 -10.74 14.95
CA SER A 95 0.11 -11.58 16.04
C SER A 95 0.16 -10.84 17.36
N LYS A 96 0.39 -9.53 17.32
CA LYS A 96 0.47 -8.68 18.51
C LYS A 96 -0.87 -8.18 19.02
N SER A 97 -1.91 -8.32 18.23
CA SER A 97 -3.25 -7.80 18.57
C SER A 97 -3.98 -8.63 19.61
#